data_4fa195f46bc5219dea6a80d00ed4c29a
#
_entry.id   4fa195f46bc5219dea6a80d00ed4c29a
#
_cell.length_a   1.000
_cell.length_b   1.000
_cell.length_c   1.000
_cell.angle_alpha   90.00
_cell.angle_beta   90.00
_cell.angle_gamma   90.00
#
_symmetry.space_group_name_H-M   'P 1'
#
loop_
_entity.id
_entity.type
_entity.pdbx_description
1 polymer ?
#
loop_
_entity_poly.entity_id
_entity_poly.type
_entity_poly.pdbx_seq_one_letter_code
_entity_poly.pdbx_strand_id
1 'polypeptide(L)'
;RSPRVSLFKESIVQTDIPIYIGEKAIPEMIRYCQEGNRDRFLLVSDENTHAVLGARAEVAIRAQGWDVKTVVLSDEEVIADEEYIVQVLLAAGREEWTYVAVGSGTITDITRFCSHRTRNDFISLPTAPSVDGYTSIGAPLVVRRVKTTALAQPPAAIFADLPTLCAAPREMIAAGFGDILGKSTSIADWRLGALLWDEPYDEKIARRTLRALQTCTDDVAEIAQASEAGIARLIEGLFETGLCMLDFGQTRPASGSE
;
A
#
# COMPACT_ATOMS: atom_id res chain seq x y z
N ARG A 1 -1.88 33.16 -29.11
CA ARG A 1 -0.89 32.59 -28.20
C ARG A 1 -1.30 32.99 -26.78
N SER A 2 -1.98 32.11 -26.06
CA SER A 2 -2.37 32.30 -24.67
C SER A 2 -1.22 31.78 -23.79
N PRO A 3 -0.85 32.45 -22.71
CA PRO A 3 0.21 31.97 -21.82
C PRO A 3 -0.30 30.77 -21.03
N ARG A 4 0.35 29.61 -21.17
CA ARG A 4 0.16 28.47 -20.30
C ARG A 4 0.75 28.84 -18.93
N VAL A 5 -0.13 29.00 -17.96
CA VAL A 5 0.23 29.13 -16.56
C VAL A 5 0.68 27.75 -16.10
N SER A 6 1.97 27.59 -15.86
CA SER A 6 2.55 26.45 -15.15
C SER A 6 2.13 26.53 -13.69
N LEU A 7 1.19 25.69 -13.27
CA LEU A 7 0.63 25.63 -11.91
C LEU A 7 1.28 24.57 -11.01
N PHE A 8 2.45 24.06 -11.37
CA PHE A 8 3.18 23.08 -10.58
C PHE A 8 4.59 23.57 -10.29
N LYS A 9 4.74 24.34 -9.24
CA LYS A 9 5.98 24.49 -8.45
C LYS A 9 5.73 23.85 -7.10
N GLU A 10 6.08 22.80 -6.94
CA GLU A 10 6.69 21.65 -6.30
C GLU A 10 7.42 22.00 -5.02
N SER A 11 6.94 21.39 -3.94
CA SER A 11 7.84 20.87 -2.92
C SER A 11 7.84 19.35 -3.08
N ILE A 12 8.98 18.75 -3.43
CA ILE A 12 9.25 17.33 -3.28
C ILE A 12 9.19 17.09 -1.77
N VAL A 13 8.05 16.63 -1.29
CA VAL A 13 7.90 16.19 0.10
C VAL A 13 8.50 14.80 0.13
N GLN A 14 9.75 14.69 0.60
CA GLN A 14 10.35 13.42 0.95
C GLN A 14 9.56 12.89 2.14
N THR A 15 8.62 12.00 1.90
CA THR A 15 7.78 11.40 2.93
C THR A 15 8.49 10.18 3.51
N ASP A 16 9.09 10.35 4.70
CA ASP A 16 9.63 9.24 5.48
C ASP A 16 8.47 8.47 6.12
N ILE A 17 7.92 7.48 5.40
CA ILE A 17 6.96 6.53 5.97
C ILE A 17 7.76 5.51 6.78
N PRO A 18 7.54 5.35 8.10
CA PRO A 18 8.14 4.29 8.88
C PRO A 18 7.72 2.92 8.34
N ILE A 19 8.68 2.09 7.94
CA ILE A 19 8.43 0.75 7.41
C ILE A 19 9.22 -0.25 8.23
N TYR A 20 8.54 -1.29 8.70
CA TYR A 20 9.13 -2.45 9.34
C TYR A 20 8.79 -3.71 8.54
N ILE A 21 9.77 -4.57 8.31
CA ILE A 21 9.62 -5.88 7.69
C ILE A 21 10.27 -6.92 8.59
N GLY A 22 9.51 -7.92 9.05
CA GLY A 22 10.07 -8.98 9.90
C GLY A 22 9.04 -9.67 10.78
N GLU A 23 9.47 -10.57 11.62
CA GLU A 23 8.62 -11.39 12.51
C GLU A 23 7.95 -10.59 13.65
N LYS A 24 8.45 -9.39 13.95
CA LYS A 24 7.97 -8.56 15.07
C LYS A 24 7.06 -7.41 14.60
N ALA A 25 6.40 -7.56 13.45
CA ALA A 25 5.57 -6.50 12.87
C ALA A 25 4.49 -5.98 13.85
N ILE A 26 3.76 -6.87 14.52
CA ILE A 26 2.75 -6.48 15.51
C ILE A 26 3.37 -5.80 16.73
N PRO A 27 4.40 -6.36 17.42
CA PRO A 27 5.09 -5.65 18.50
C PRO A 27 5.63 -4.26 18.11
N GLU A 28 6.21 -4.12 16.92
CA GLU A 28 6.72 -2.84 16.44
C GLU A 28 5.58 -1.85 16.12
N MET A 29 4.46 -2.32 15.58
CA MET A 29 3.26 -1.50 15.44
C MET A 29 2.75 -1.00 16.78
N ILE A 30 2.68 -1.87 17.81
CA ILE A 30 2.26 -1.46 19.15
C ILE A 30 3.21 -0.39 19.71
N ARG A 31 4.52 -0.58 19.57
CA ARG A 31 5.52 0.41 20.01
C ARG A 31 5.32 1.75 19.32
N TYR A 32 5.17 1.75 18.00
CA TYR A 32 4.89 2.96 17.20
C TYR A 32 3.61 3.68 17.68
N CYS A 33 2.57 2.92 17.97
CA CYS A 33 1.31 3.48 18.45
C CYS A 33 1.44 4.09 19.85
N GLN A 34 2.21 3.44 20.76
CA GLN A 34 2.52 3.98 22.09
C GLN A 34 3.28 5.29 22.01
N GLU A 35 4.34 5.36 21.19
CA GLU A 35 5.13 6.57 20.98
C GLU A 35 4.29 7.71 20.38
N GLY A 36 3.32 7.37 19.52
CA GLY A 36 2.39 8.32 18.89
C GLY A 36 1.13 8.65 19.72
N ASN A 37 1.00 8.11 20.95
CA ASN A 37 -0.20 8.25 21.79
C ASN A 37 -1.50 7.85 21.07
N ARG A 38 -1.46 6.77 20.27
CA ARG A 38 -2.62 6.20 19.58
C ARG A 38 -3.22 5.10 20.44
N ASP A 39 -4.48 5.21 20.81
CA ASP A 39 -5.15 4.29 21.72
C ASP A 39 -6.55 3.84 21.25
N ARG A 40 -6.98 4.31 20.06
CA ARG A 40 -8.27 3.96 19.46
C ARG A 40 -8.10 3.51 18.02
N PHE A 41 -8.56 2.29 17.70
CA PHE A 41 -8.28 1.64 16.44
C PHE A 41 -9.54 1.14 15.73
N LEU A 42 -9.62 1.40 14.41
CA LEU A 42 -10.58 0.77 13.52
C LEU A 42 -9.83 -0.20 12.61
N LEU A 43 -9.88 -1.48 12.93
CA LEU A 43 -9.24 -2.53 12.15
C LEU A 43 -10.16 -2.96 11.02
N VAL A 44 -9.66 -2.95 9.78
CA VAL A 44 -10.38 -3.35 8.58
C VAL A 44 -9.66 -4.52 7.93
N SER A 45 -10.39 -5.60 7.67
CA SER A 45 -9.91 -6.83 7.04
C SER A 45 -11.04 -7.51 6.27
N ASP A 46 -10.75 -8.49 5.44
CA ASP A 46 -11.70 -9.51 5.02
C ASP A 46 -11.58 -10.76 5.91
N GLU A 47 -12.42 -11.78 5.69
CA GLU A 47 -12.44 -13.00 6.51
C GLU A 47 -11.08 -13.73 6.47
N ASN A 48 -10.45 -13.83 5.30
CA ASN A 48 -9.17 -14.51 5.12
C ASN A 48 -8.03 -13.76 5.83
N THR A 49 -7.94 -12.45 5.59
CA THR A 49 -6.88 -11.61 6.15
C THR A 49 -7.05 -11.40 7.64
N HIS A 50 -8.32 -11.40 8.13
CA HIS A 50 -8.60 -11.44 9.56
C HIS A 50 -8.06 -12.73 10.22
N ALA A 51 -8.33 -13.88 9.61
CA ALA A 51 -7.89 -15.18 10.13
C ALA A 51 -6.36 -15.30 10.19
N VAL A 52 -5.63 -14.80 9.17
CA VAL A 52 -4.17 -14.98 9.11
C VAL A 52 -3.39 -13.95 9.96
N LEU A 53 -3.90 -12.70 10.09
CA LEU A 53 -3.18 -11.64 10.80
C LEU A 53 -4.09 -10.74 11.65
N GLY A 54 -5.32 -10.45 11.22
CA GLY A 54 -6.22 -9.49 11.85
C GLY A 54 -6.54 -9.83 13.31
N ALA A 55 -6.89 -11.09 13.59
CA ALA A 55 -7.16 -11.54 14.95
C ALA A 55 -5.97 -11.39 15.89
N ARG A 56 -4.74 -11.64 15.40
CA ARG A 56 -3.49 -11.44 16.17
C ARG A 56 -3.27 -9.95 16.47
N ALA A 57 -3.49 -9.09 15.50
CA ALA A 57 -3.37 -7.63 15.67
C ALA A 57 -4.42 -7.11 16.67
N GLU A 58 -5.68 -7.53 16.55
CA GLU A 58 -6.76 -7.16 17.48
C GLU A 58 -6.44 -7.56 18.92
N VAL A 59 -6.02 -8.79 19.14
CA VAL A 59 -5.62 -9.28 20.48
C VAL A 59 -4.48 -8.45 21.05
N ALA A 60 -3.46 -8.13 20.24
CA ALA A 60 -2.33 -7.33 20.68
C ALA A 60 -2.73 -5.89 21.06
N ILE A 61 -3.64 -5.26 20.30
CA ILE A 61 -4.17 -3.93 20.59
C ILE A 61 -4.98 -3.96 21.89
N ARG A 62 -5.91 -4.92 22.05
CA ARG A 62 -6.70 -5.07 23.28
C ARG A 62 -5.86 -5.33 24.51
N ALA A 63 -4.75 -6.05 24.38
CA ALA A 63 -3.83 -6.34 25.48
C ALA A 63 -3.17 -5.06 26.05
N GLN A 64 -3.14 -3.96 25.30
CA GLN A 64 -2.66 -2.66 25.80
C GLN A 64 -3.74 -1.88 26.57
N GLY A 65 -4.97 -2.39 26.64
CA GLY A 65 -6.12 -1.68 27.22
C GLY A 65 -6.70 -0.63 26.26
N TRP A 66 -6.34 -0.67 24.98
CA TRP A 66 -6.80 0.26 23.96
C TRP A 66 -8.15 -0.13 23.35
N ASP A 67 -8.87 0.87 22.87
CA ASP A 67 -10.15 0.65 22.19
C ASP A 67 -9.91 0.15 20.76
N VAL A 68 -10.55 -0.96 20.39
CA VAL A 68 -10.50 -1.49 19.04
C VAL A 68 -11.86 -1.95 18.56
N LYS A 69 -12.27 -1.41 17.42
CA LYS A 69 -13.41 -1.83 16.64
C LYS A 69 -12.92 -2.54 15.39
N THR A 70 -13.45 -3.74 15.15
CA THR A 70 -13.05 -4.55 13.99
C THR A 70 -14.19 -4.60 12.97
N VAL A 71 -13.85 -4.35 11.71
CA VAL A 71 -14.74 -4.51 10.54
C VAL A 71 -14.16 -5.61 9.69
N VAL A 72 -14.86 -6.75 9.65
CA VAL A 72 -14.53 -7.88 8.79
C VAL A 72 -15.48 -7.83 7.60
N LEU A 73 -14.94 -7.55 6.42
CA LEU A 73 -15.69 -7.53 5.17
C LEU A 73 -15.90 -8.99 4.73
N SER A 74 -17.13 -9.34 4.41
CA SER A 74 -17.54 -10.73 4.15
C SER A 74 -18.22 -10.82 2.81
N ASP A 75 -17.61 -11.56 1.87
CA ASP A 75 -18.18 -12.00 0.60
C ASP A 75 -17.26 -13.05 -0.03
N GLU A 76 -17.69 -13.71 -1.13
CA GLU A 76 -16.82 -14.61 -1.91
C GLU A 76 -15.59 -13.88 -2.44
N GLU A 77 -15.75 -12.62 -2.89
CA GLU A 77 -14.67 -11.75 -3.35
C GLU A 77 -14.93 -10.30 -2.92
N VAL A 78 -14.13 -9.81 -1.98
CA VAL A 78 -14.17 -8.40 -1.58
C VAL A 78 -13.45 -7.55 -2.62
N ILE A 79 -14.16 -6.59 -3.21
CA ILE A 79 -13.62 -5.59 -4.15
C ILE A 79 -13.67 -4.19 -3.53
N ALA A 80 -12.81 -3.28 -3.97
CA ALA A 80 -12.81 -1.91 -3.44
C ALA A 80 -13.91 -1.06 -4.11
N ASP A 81 -15.18 -1.25 -3.70
CA ASP A 81 -16.34 -0.56 -4.25
C ASP A 81 -17.16 0.21 -3.20
N GLU A 82 -18.29 0.76 -3.66
CA GLU A 82 -19.14 1.61 -2.82
C GLU A 82 -19.73 0.85 -1.63
N GLU A 83 -20.01 -0.44 -1.76
CA GLU A 83 -20.65 -1.23 -0.72
C GLU A 83 -19.75 -1.34 0.51
N TYR A 84 -18.50 -1.76 0.31
CA TYR A 84 -17.55 -1.93 1.39
C TYR A 84 -17.05 -0.60 1.95
N ILE A 85 -16.91 0.43 1.10
CA ILE A 85 -16.61 1.79 1.55
C ILE A 85 -17.70 2.28 2.52
N VAL A 86 -18.98 2.12 2.16
CA VAL A 86 -20.10 2.53 3.03
C VAL A 86 -20.10 1.74 4.33
N GLN A 87 -19.82 0.44 4.29
CA GLN A 87 -19.75 -0.41 5.47
C GLN A 87 -18.70 0.07 6.47
N VAL A 88 -17.49 0.38 5.98
CA VAL A 88 -16.39 0.90 6.82
C VAL A 88 -16.72 2.30 7.36
N LEU A 89 -17.26 3.19 6.52
CA LEU A 89 -17.62 4.55 6.96
C LEU A 89 -18.74 4.56 8.02
N LEU A 90 -19.74 3.68 7.89
CA LEU A 90 -20.79 3.52 8.90
C LEU A 90 -20.22 2.97 10.21
N ALA A 91 -19.26 2.05 10.13
CA ALA A 91 -18.57 1.53 11.31
C ALA A 91 -17.72 2.60 12.00
N ALA A 92 -17.02 3.44 11.25
CA ALA A 92 -16.20 4.53 11.78
C ALA A 92 -17.04 5.58 12.53
N GLY A 93 -18.22 5.89 12.02
CA GLY A 93 -19.08 6.91 12.59
C GLY A 93 -18.44 8.31 12.51
N ARG A 94 -18.52 9.08 13.60
CA ARG A 94 -17.93 10.43 13.73
C ARG A 94 -16.73 10.47 14.68
N GLU A 95 -16.28 9.32 15.10
CA GLU A 95 -15.23 9.20 16.09
C GLU A 95 -13.86 9.28 15.44
N GLU A 96 -12.86 9.67 16.22
CA GLU A 96 -11.46 9.67 15.79
C GLU A 96 -10.88 8.27 16.00
N TRP A 97 -10.30 7.71 14.93
CA TRP A 97 -9.69 6.39 14.92
C TRP A 97 -8.31 6.44 14.27
N THR A 98 -7.39 5.60 14.71
CA THR A 98 -6.30 5.15 13.86
C THR A 98 -6.79 3.93 13.09
N TYR A 99 -6.96 4.05 11.77
CA TYR A 99 -7.34 2.90 10.97
C TYR A 99 -6.18 1.92 10.83
N VAL A 100 -6.49 0.62 10.80
CA VAL A 100 -5.50 -0.43 10.56
C VAL A 100 -5.99 -1.29 9.40
N ALA A 101 -5.32 -1.16 8.24
CA ALA A 101 -5.60 -1.98 7.07
C ALA A 101 -4.87 -3.32 7.21
N VAL A 102 -5.58 -4.39 7.48
CA VAL A 102 -5.02 -5.75 7.55
C VAL A 102 -5.42 -6.50 6.30
N GLY A 103 -4.57 -6.51 5.29
CA GLY A 103 -4.90 -7.13 4.02
C GLY A 103 -3.95 -6.80 2.89
N SER A 104 -4.33 -7.20 1.68
CA SER A 104 -3.63 -6.86 0.44
C SER A 104 -4.12 -5.53 -0.14
N GLY A 105 -3.92 -5.30 -1.43
CA GLY A 105 -4.27 -4.06 -2.11
C GLY A 105 -5.70 -3.60 -1.87
N THR A 106 -6.69 -4.48 -2.04
CA THR A 106 -8.12 -4.15 -1.90
C THR A 106 -8.46 -3.58 -0.51
N ILE A 107 -8.05 -4.27 0.55
CA ILE A 107 -8.29 -3.81 1.94
C ILE A 107 -7.53 -2.51 2.22
N THR A 108 -6.31 -2.40 1.69
CA THR A 108 -5.52 -1.18 1.82
C THR A 108 -6.21 0.00 1.13
N ASP A 109 -6.77 -0.16 -0.07
CA ASP A 109 -7.41 0.91 -0.83
C ASP A 109 -8.72 1.36 -0.18
N ILE A 110 -9.58 0.43 0.27
CA ILE A 110 -10.79 0.73 1.04
C ILE A 110 -10.43 1.52 2.30
N THR A 111 -9.47 1.03 3.07
CA THR A 111 -9.07 1.64 4.35
C THR A 111 -8.44 3.01 4.14
N ARG A 112 -7.52 3.14 3.17
CA ARG A 112 -6.91 4.41 2.77
C ARG A 112 -7.95 5.45 2.40
N PHE A 113 -8.90 5.07 1.55
CA PHE A 113 -9.96 5.98 1.13
C PHE A 113 -10.84 6.42 2.31
N CYS A 114 -11.31 5.48 3.13
CA CYS A 114 -12.17 5.77 4.28
C CYS A 114 -11.47 6.62 5.33
N SER A 115 -10.22 6.30 5.68
CA SER A 115 -9.43 7.08 6.64
C SER A 115 -9.21 8.51 6.16
N HIS A 116 -8.88 8.70 4.86
CA HIS A 116 -8.74 10.02 4.28
C HIS A 116 -10.05 10.83 4.33
N ARG A 117 -11.19 10.21 3.99
CA ARG A 117 -12.50 10.87 4.02
C ARG A 117 -12.95 11.26 5.41
N THR A 118 -12.57 10.52 6.42
CA THR A 118 -12.84 10.82 7.84
C THR A 118 -11.74 11.65 8.51
N ARG A 119 -10.66 12.02 7.77
CA ARG A 119 -9.51 12.82 8.26
C ARG A 119 -8.76 12.12 9.40
N ASN A 120 -8.60 10.83 9.28
CA ASN A 120 -7.88 9.99 10.22
C ASN A 120 -6.65 9.37 9.54
N ASP A 121 -5.63 9.05 10.32
CA ASP A 121 -4.48 8.29 9.83
C ASP A 121 -4.84 6.81 9.62
N PHE A 122 -4.05 6.13 8.77
CA PHE A 122 -4.09 4.68 8.73
C PHE A 122 -2.70 4.05 8.76
N ILE A 123 -2.62 2.87 9.37
CA ILE A 123 -1.46 1.98 9.42
C ILE A 123 -1.74 0.80 8.49
N SER A 124 -0.74 0.37 7.72
CA SER A 124 -0.87 -0.82 6.86
C SER A 124 -0.18 -2.03 7.49
N LEU A 125 -0.91 -3.15 7.53
CA LEU A 125 -0.43 -4.50 7.84
C LEU A 125 -0.64 -5.39 6.60
N PRO A 126 0.27 -5.39 5.61
CA PRO A 126 0.16 -6.20 4.42
C PRO A 126 0.13 -7.69 4.73
N THR A 127 -0.78 -8.44 4.08
CA THR A 127 -0.88 -9.91 4.23
C THR A 127 -0.36 -10.68 3.03
N ALA A 128 -0.04 -9.99 1.92
CA ALA A 128 0.57 -10.56 0.74
C ALA A 128 1.47 -9.56 0.03
N PRO A 129 2.60 -9.97 -0.57
CA PRO A 129 3.47 -9.10 -1.37
C PRO A 129 2.95 -9.03 -2.81
N SER A 130 1.75 -8.46 -3.05
CA SER A 130 1.02 -8.59 -4.30
C SER A 130 0.99 -7.34 -5.20
N VAL A 131 1.26 -6.16 -4.64
CA VAL A 131 1.21 -4.87 -5.38
C VAL A 131 2.16 -3.86 -4.74
N ASP A 132 2.54 -2.83 -5.49
CA ASP A 132 3.33 -1.70 -4.98
C ASP A 132 2.48 -0.59 -4.33
N GLY A 133 1.15 -0.69 -4.41
CA GLY A 133 0.21 0.31 -3.94
C GLY A 133 0.21 0.60 -2.43
N TYR A 134 0.93 -0.18 -1.62
CA TYR A 134 0.94 0.00 -0.16
C TYR A 134 1.42 1.39 0.28
N THR A 135 2.41 1.95 -0.38
CA THR A 135 3.02 3.25 -0.06
C THR A 135 2.42 4.41 -0.85
N SER A 136 1.49 4.15 -1.78
CA SER A 136 0.92 5.18 -2.66
C SER A 136 -0.12 6.08 -1.95
N ILE A 137 -0.50 7.18 -2.60
CA ILE A 137 -1.62 8.04 -2.19
C ILE A 137 -2.92 7.72 -2.94
N GLY A 138 -2.83 6.94 -4.02
CA GLY A 138 -3.98 6.54 -4.82
C GLY A 138 -4.73 5.36 -4.21
N ALA A 139 -6.04 5.40 -4.28
CA ALA A 139 -6.93 4.28 -3.96
C ALA A 139 -7.72 3.92 -5.23
N PRO A 140 -7.34 2.86 -5.96
CA PRO A 140 -8.15 2.31 -7.05
C PRO A 140 -9.46 1.75 -6.50
N LEU A 141 -10.58 2.32 -6.95
CA LEU A 141 -11.92 1.96 -6.51
C LEU A 141 -12.78 1.59 -7.72
N VAL A 142 -13.77 0.74 -7.53
CA VAL A 142 -14.81 0.47 -8.51
C VAL A 142 -16.05 1.28 -8.14
N VAL A 143 -16.33 2.33 -8.91
CA VAL A 143 -17.49 3.20 -8.69
C VAL A 143 -18.43 3.07 -9.89
N ARG A 144 -19.66 2.65 -9.65
CA ARG A 144 -20.64 2.37 -10.70
C ARG A 144 -20.10 1.42 -11.80
N ARG A 145 -19.36 0.38 -11.38
CA ARG A 145 -18.69 -0.59 -12.25
C ARG A 145 -17.57 -0.04 -13.12
N VAL A 146 -17.09 1.17 -12.83
CA VAL A 146 -15.94 1.79 -13.51
C VAL A 146 -14.78 1.89 -12.52
N LYS A 147 -13.61 1.37 -12.93
CA LYS A 147 -12.39 1.52 -12.13
C LYS A 147 -11.95 2.99 -12.17
N THR A 148 -11.81 3.59 -11.00
CA THR A 148 -11.45 5.00 -10.83
C THR A 148 -10.43 5.11 -9.71
N THR A 149 -9.32 5.80 -9.92
CA THR A 149 -8.34 6.04 -8.84
C THR A 149 -8.70 7.33 -8.10
N ALA A 150 -9.07 7.19 -6.82
CA ALA A 150 -9.31 8.33 -5.95
C ALA A 150 -8.01 8.76 -5.26
N LEU A 151 -7.69 10.05 -5.28
CA LEU A 151 -6.60 10.59 -4.46
C LEU A 151 -7.01 10.58 -2.99
N ALA A 152 -6.13 10.07 -2.16
CA ALA A 152 -6.30 9.93 -0.72
C ALA A 152 -5.02 10.33 0.02
N GLN A 153 -4.41 9.43 0.77
CA GLN A 153 -3.24 9.71 1.61
C GLN A 153 -2.31 8.49 1.67
N PRO A 154 -1.01 8.69 1.95
CA PRO A 154 -0.12 7.59 2.25
C PRO A 154 -0.43 7.00 3.63
N PRO A 155 0.03 5.78 3.95
CA PRO A 155 -0.05 5.25 5.30
C PRO A 155 0.85 6.04 6.26
N ALA A 156 0.43 6.17 7.51
CA ALA A 156 1.25 6.75 8.57
C ALA A 156 2.45 5.85 8.94
N ALA A 157 2.30 4.54 8.78
CA ALA A 157 3.35 3.54 8.93
C ALA A 157 2.94 2.21 8.28
N ILE A 158 3.93 1.35 8.00
CA ILE A 158 3.72 -0.01 7.46
C ILE A 158 4.46 -1.02 8.31
N PHE A 159 3.77 -2.09 8.70
CA PHE A 159 4.36 -3.19 9.47
C PHE A 159 4.09 -4.52 8.76
N ALA A 160 5.08 -5.01 8.03
CA ALA A 160 4.99 -6.22 7.22
C ALA A 160 5.44 -7.44 8.04
N ASP A 161 4.47 -8.31 8.41
CA ASP A 161 4.71 -9.56 9.14
C ASP A 161 5.26 -10.61 8.16
N LEU A 162 6.58 -10.76 8.12
CA LEU A 162 7.27 -11.60 7.12
C LEU A 162 6.75 -13.04 7.09
N PRO A 163 6.48 -13.72 8.22
CA PRO A 163 5.87 -15.05 8.20
C PRO A 163 4.52 -15.09 7.49
N THR A 164 3.67 -14.08 7.70
CA THR A 164 2.37 -13.97 7.01
C THR A 164 2.57 -13.78 5.51
N LEU A 165 3.51 -12.93 5.10
CA LEU A 165 3.82 -12.70 3.68
C LEU A 165 4.37 -13.95 2.99
N CYS A 166 5.21 -14.73 3.67
CA CYS A 166 5.74 -16.01 3.15
C CYS A 166 4.64 -17.06 2.99
N ALA A 167 3.60 -17.02 3.83
CA ALA A 167 2.45 -17.91 3.77
C ALA A 167 1.35 -17.45 2.78
N ALA A 168 1.53 -16.32 2.11
CA ALA A 168 0.55 -15.81 1.16
C ALA A 168 0.32 -16.78 -0.02
N PRO A 169 -0.88 -16.78 -0.64
CA PRO A 169 -1.13 -17.57 -1.83
C PRO A 169 -0.10 -17.31 -2.93
N ARG A 170 0.33 -18.39 -3.62
CA ARG A 170 1.37 -18.30 -4.66
C ARG A 170 0.99 -17.35 -5.79
N GLU A 171 -0.29 -17.27 -6.11
CA GLU A 171 -0.84 -16.35 -7.12
C GLU A 171 -0.62 -14.88 -6.72
N MET A 172 -0.71 -14.56 -5.44
CA MET A 172 -0.47 -13.21 -4.94
C MET A 172 1.02 -12.85 -4.92
N ILE A 173 1.89 -13.80 -4.59
CA ILE A 173 3.35 -13.63 -4.71
C ILE A 173 3.73 -13.42 -6.18
N ALA A 174 3.17 -14.23 -7.08
CA ALA A 174 3.41 -14.10 -8.51
C ALA A 174 2.87 -12.78 -9.06
N ALA A 175 1.70 -12.31 -8.58
CA ALA A 175 1.15 -11.01 -8.95
C ALA A 175 2.09 -9.86 -8.57
N GLY A 176 2.65 -9.87 -7.34
CA GLY A 176 3.63 -8.86 -6.91
C GLY A 176 4.92 -8.91 -7.71
N PHE A 177 5.41 -10.11 -8.05
CA PHE A 177 6.57 -10.21 -8.94
C PHE A 177 6.24 -9.70 -10.35
N GLY A 178 5.04 -9.98 -10.87
CA GLY A 178 4.54 -9.41 -12.13
C GLY A 178 4.46 -7.90 -12.12
N ASP A 179 4.00 -7.33 -11.01
CA ASP A 179 3.96 -5.88 -10.79
C ASP A 179 5.37 -5.27 -10.84
N ILE A 180 6.35 -5.88 -10.19
CA ILE A 180 7.78 -5.48 -10.30
C ILE A 180 8.28 -5.60 -11.74
N LEU A 181 8.00 -6.69 -12.46
CA LEU A 181 8.42 -6.87 -13.86
C LEU A 181 7.85 -5.79 -14.78
N GLY A 182 6.62 -5.36 -14.54
CA GLY A 182 5.96 -4.28 -15.28
C GLY A 182 6.73 -2.96 -15.25
N LYS A 183 7.61 -2.74 -14.24
CA LYS A 183 8.40 -1.51 -14.13
C LYS A 183 9.39 -1.33 -15.29
N SER A 184 9.84 -2.42 -15.92
CA SER A 184 10.70 -2.35 -17.11
C SER A 184 10.02 -1.64 -18.27
N THR A 185 8.76 -1.97 -18.54
CA THR A 185 7.95 -1.34 -19.58
C THR A 185 7.47 0.06 -19.17
N SER A 186 7.09 0.26 -17.91
CA SER A 186 6.67 1.56 -17.38
C SER A 186 7.77 2.62 -17.51
N ILE A 187 9.01 2.29 -17.16
CA ILE A 187 10.15 3.22 -17.27
C ILE A 187 10.49 3.50 -18.73
N ALA A 188 10.44 2.50 -19.61
CA ALA A 188 10.67 2.69 -21.04
C ALA A 188 9.63 3.63 -21.66
N ASP A 189 8.37 3.41 -21.32
CA ASP A 189 7.24 4.23 -21.78
C ASP A 189 7.32 5.66 -21.22
N TRP A 190 7.63 5.83 -19.95
CA TRP A 190 7.83 7.14 -19.33
C TRP A 190 8.95 7.93 -20.01
N ARG A 191 10.09 7.26 -20.29
CA ARG A 191 11.20 7.86 -21.02
C ARG A 191 10.82 8.26 -22.46
N LEU A 192 9.99 7.44 -23.12
CA LEU A 192 9.47 7.76 -24.45
C LEU A 192 8.55 8.99 -24.41
N GLY A 193 7.66 9.07 -23.40
CA GLY A 193 6.80 10.23 -23.19
C GLY A 193 7.60 11.53 -22.97
N ALA A 194 8.66 11.45 -22.19
CA ALA A 194 9.58 12.58 -21.97
C ALA A 194 10.25 13.03 -23.28
N LEU A 195 10.68 12.09 -24.13
CA LEU A 195 11.34 12.39 -25.39
C LEU A 195 10.40 12.96 -26.47
N LEU A 196 9.16 12.47 -26.53
CA LEU A 196 8.21 12.83 -27.60
C LEU A 196 7.29 13.99 -27.24
N TRP A 197 6.92 14.12 -25.97
CA TRP A 197 5.90 15.06 -25.50
C TRP A 197 6.35 16.00 -24.41
N ASP A 198 7.67 16.00 -24.10
CA ASP A 198 8.24 16.83 -23.03
C ASP A 198 7.59 16.57 -21.66
N GLU A 199 7.21 15.30 -21.41
CA GLU A 199 6.64 14.85 -20.16
C GLU A 199 7.68 14.97 -19.03
N PRO A 200 7.32 15.43 -17.83
CA PRO A 200 8.25 15.48 -16.71
C PRO A 200 8.87 14.10 -16.44
N TYR A 201 10.19 14.05 -16.31
CA TYR A 201 10.96 12.82 -16.08
C TYR A 201 12.06 13.04 -15.05
N ASP A 202 12.17 12.14 -14.07
CA ASP A 202 13.23 12.15 -13.06
C ASP A 202 14.12 10.90 -13.19
N GLU A 203 15.35 11.13 -13.62
CA GLU A 203 16.34 10.06 -13.84
C GLU A 203 16.73 9.34 -12.54
N LYS A 204 16.68 10.01 -11.37
CA LYS A 204 17.01 9.38 -10.08
C LYS A 204 15.94 8.42 -9.67
N ILE A 205 14.67 8.83 -9.81
CA ILE A 205 13.50 8.00 -9.51
C ILE A 205 13.45 6.81 -10.47
N ALA A 206 13.65 7.03 -11.77
CA ALA A 206 13.71 5.94 -12.76
C ALA A 206 14.79 4.90 -12.40
N ARG A 207 15.98 5.34 -11.99
CA ARG A 207 17.05 4.43 -11.54
C ARG A 207 16.73 3.70 -10.24
N ARG A 208 16.02 4.32 -9.30
CA ARG A 208 15.55 3.65 -8.06
C ARG A 208 14.58 2.53 -8.42
N THR A 209 13.59 2.81 -9.26
CA THR A 209 12.62 1.82 -9.74
C THR A 209 13.30 0.65 -10.46
N LEU A 210 14.24 0.93 -11.37
CA LEU A 210 14.97 -0.13 -12.08
C LEU A 210 15.89 -0.94 -11.16
N ARG A 211 16.43 -0.36 -10.10
CA ARG A 211 17.21 -1.11 -9.10
C ARG A 211 16.33 -2.06 -8.30
N ALA A 212 15.14 -1.63 -7.89
CA ALA A 212 14.18 -2.50 -7.22
C ALA A 212 13.80 -3.69 -8.12
N LEU A 213 13.52 -3.44 -9.42
CA LEU A 213 13.29 -4.47 -10.42
C LEU A 213 14.48 -5.44 -10.51
N GLN A 214 15.70 -4.93 -10.67
CA GLN A 214 16.91 -5.77 -10.81
C GLN A 214 17.11 -6.66 -9.58
N THR A 215 16.97 -6.11 -8.37
CA THR A 215 17.12 -6.87 -7.12
C THR A 215 16.12 -8.02 -7.05
N CYS A 216 14.84 -7.78 -7.39
CA CYS A 216 13.83 -8.83 -7.39
C CYS A 216 14.07 -9.89 -8.50
N THR A 217 14.56 -9.49 -9.68
CA THR A 217 14.86 -10.44 -10.76
C THR A 217 16.09 -11.29 -10.47
N ASP A 218 17.09 -10.74 -9.79
CA ASP A 218 18.28 -11.51 -9.37
C ASP A 218 17.91 -12.60 -8.34
N ASP A 219 16.90 -12.34 -7.48
CA ASP A 219 16.44 -13.24 -6.43
C ASP A 219 15.17 -14.05 -6.83
N VAL A 220 14.83 -14.16 -8.12
CA VAL A 220 13.62 -14.81 -8.61
C VAL A 220 13.43 -16.25 -8.11
N ALA A 221 14.50 -17.01 -7.96
CA ALA A 221 14.44 -18.39 -7.47
C ALA A 221 13.99 -18.46 -6.01
N GLU A 222 14.48 -17.55 -5.17
CA GLU A 222 14.11 -17.43 -3.76
C GLU A 222 12.65 -16.93 -3.61
N ILE A 223 12.24 -15.99 -4.46
CA ILE A 223 10.85 -15.50 -4.50
C ILE A 223 9.91 -16.65 -4.90
N ALA A 224 10.27 -17.43 -5.92
CA ALA A 224 9.46 -18.55 -6.39
C ALA A 224 9.30 -19.67 -5.34
N GLN A 225 10.28 -19.80 -4.42
CA GLN A 225 10.23 -20.74 -3.30
C GLN A 225 9.49 -20.15 -2.08
N ALA A 226 9.10 -18.89 -2.12
CA ALA A 226 8.55 -18.13 -1.00
C ALA A 226 9.45 -18.19 0.24
N SER A 227 10.78 -18.18 0.04
CA SER A 227 11.73 -18.11 1.14
C SER A 227 11.64 -16.74 1.83
N GLU A 228 12.02 -16.68 3.11
CA GLU A 228 12.03 -15.41 3.85
C GLU A 228 12.87 -14.35 3.15
N ALA A 229 14.05 -14.71 2.63
CA ALA A 229 14.91 -13.80 1.90
C ALA A 229 14.25 -13.31 0.60
N GLY A 230 13.65 -14.21 -0.20
CA GLY A 230 12.97 -13.88 -1.44
C GLY A 230 11.74 -12.98 -1.21
N ILE A 231 10.91 -13.30 -0.22
CA ILE A 231 9.72 -12.51 0.10
C ILE A 231 10.09 -11.15 0.70
N ALA A 232 11.12 -11.08 1.54
CA ALA A 232 11.63 -9.80 2.03
C ALA A 232 12.09 -8.91 0.86
N ARG A 233 12.83 -9.46 -0.12
CA ARG A 233 13.25 -8.72 -1.32
C ARG A 233 12.07 -8.25 -2.16
N LEU A 234 11.07 -9.12 -2.36
CA LEU A 234 9.89 -8.75 -3.13
C LEU A 234 9.12 -7.60 -2.49
N ILE A 235 8.82 -7.71 -1.18
CA ILE A 235 8.05 -6.65 -0.49
C ILE A 235 8.86 -5.34 -0.36
N GLU A 236 10.17 -5.39 -0.14
CA GLU A 236 11.05 -4.22 -0.18
C GLU A 236 11.00 -3.54 -1.56
N GLY A 237 11.06 -4.33 -2.65
CA GLY A 237 10.97 -3.82 -4.02
C GLY A 237 9.63 -3.15 -4.30
N LEU A 238 8.52 -3.76 -3.87
CA LEU A 238 7.17 -3.21 -4.01
C LEU A 238 7.03 -1.90 -3.21
N PHE A 239 7.52 -1.83 -1.99
CA PHE A 239 7.51 -0.58 -1.22
C PHE A 239 8.36 0.51 -1.88
N GLU A 240 9.55 0.16 -2.38
CA GLU A 240 10.43 1.13 -3.04
C GLU A 240 9.81 1.70 -4.32
N THR A 241 9.14 0.86 -5.14
CA THR A 241 8.48 1.36 -6.35
C THR A 241 7.27 2.24 -6.03
N GLY A 242 6.50 1.90 -4.99
CA GLY A 242 5.43 2.75 -4.50
C GLY A 242 5.93 4.08 -3.90
N LEU A 243 7.05 4.08 -3.17
CA LEU A 243 7.70 5.30 -2.70
C LEU A 243 8.21 6.16 -3.88
N CYS A 244 8.69 5.54 -4.96
CA CYS A 244 9.07 6.27 -6.17
C CYS A 244 7.87 7.03 -6.79
N MET A 245 6.67 6.43 -6.79
CA MET A 245 5.44 7.12 -7.21
C MET A 245 5.11 8.29 -6.29
N LEU A 246 5.23 8.08 -4.97
CA LEU A 246 4.95 9.09 -3.97
C LEU A 246 5.91 10.28 -4.10
N ASP A 247 7.22 10.03 -4.21
CA ASP A 247 8.27 11.05 -4.36
C ASP A 247 8.10 11.84 -5.66
N PHE A 248 7.66 11.19 -6.73
CA PHE A 248 7.41 11.86 -8.02
C PHE A 248 6.07 12.61 -8.05
N GLY A 249 5.12 12.23 -7.19
CA GLY A 249 3.77 12.81 -7.14
C GLY A 249 2.82 12.32 -8.25
N GLN A 250 3.24 11.34 -9.04
CA GLN A 250 2.47 10.72 -10.11
C GLN A 250 2.77 9.22 -10.20
N THR A 251 1.91 8.47 -10.90
CA THR A 251 2.02 7.02 -11.05
C THR A 251 3.07 6.58 -12.09
N ARG A 252 3.58 7.51 -12.90
CA ARG A 252 4.46 7.24 -14.05
C ARG A 252 5.68 6.35 -13.76
N PRO A 253 6.38 6.47 -12.62
CA PRO A 253 7.53 5.58 -12.34
C PRO A 253 7.16 4.10 -12.26
N ALA A 254 5.90 3.77 -11.98
CA ALA A 254 5.45 2.42 -11.72
C ALA A 254 4.34 1.93 -12.65
N SER A 255 3.66 2.83 -13.36
CA SER A 255 2.64 2.47 -14.35
C SER A 255 2.99 3.02 -15.73
N GLY A 256 2.63 2.27 -16.77
CA GLY A 256 2.72 2.74 -18.15
C GLY A 256 1.76 3.88 -18.45
N SER A 257 1.69 4.30 -19.72
CA SER A 257 0.67 5.24 -20.17
C SER A 257 -0.71 4.61 -20.02
N GLU A 258 -1.59 5.30 -19.35
CA GLU A 258 -3.03 5.02 -19.34
C GLU A 258 -3.73 5.85 -20.42
#